data_97750f80f5407b5001b6e99b11a3ea1d
#
_entry.id   97750f80f5407b5001b6e99b11a3ea1d
#
_cell.length_a   1.000
_cell.length_b   1.000
_cell.length_c   1.000
_cell.angle_alpha   90.00
_cell.angle_beta   90.00
_cell.angle_gamma   90.00
#
_symmetry.space_group_name_H-M   'P 1'
#
loop_
_entity.id
_entity.type
_entity.pdbx_description
1 polymer ?
#
loop_
_entity_poly.entity_id
_entity_poly.type
_entity_poly.pdbx_seq_one_letter_code
_entity_poly.pdbx_strand_id
1 'polypeptide(L)'
;MDRSNVDTDQIIPKQFLKRVERTGFGQFLFFDWRFLDDGSDNPEFELNRPEYAGASVLLARRNFGCGSSREHAPWALEDYGFRVLIAPSFADIFFNNCFKNGMLPIKFDEATVDDLFARAAAHQGYKLTVDLEKQVITDDYGLSLKFDVDAFRRHCLMNGLDDIGLTLEHEPKITAYEQAHAIA
;
A
#
# COMPACT_ATOMS: atom_id res chain seq x y z
N MET A 1 6.86 7.50 -7.85
CA MET A 1 7.94 7.94 -6.93
C MET A 1 9.24 7.22 -7.29
N ASP A 2 10.12 7.88 -8.00
CA ASP A 2 11.37 7.28 -8.50
C ASP A 2 12.50 7.36 -7.45
N ARG A 3 12.29 6.71 -6.29
CA ARG A 3 13.22 6.69 -5.16
C ARG A 3 13.37 5.29 -4.58
N SER A 4 14.63 4.90 -4.31
CA SER A 4 14.97 3.67 -3.57
C SER A 4 15.10 3.94 -2.09
N ASN A 5 14.96 2.90 -1.26
CA ASN A 5 15.16 2.94 0.19
C ASN A 5 14.24 3.97 0.88
N VAL A 6 13.04 4.14 0.39
CA VAL A 6 12.03 4.96 1.06
C VAL A 6 11.68 4.30 2.38
N ASP A 7 12.05 4.95 3.47
CA ASP A 7 11.86 4.40 4.81
C ASP A 7 10.50 4.83 5.43
N THR A 8 10.14 4.18 6.52
CA THR A 8 8.87 4.44 7.19
C THR A 8 8.79 5.82 7.84
N ASP A 9 9.91 6.47 8.18
CA ASP A 9 9.93 7.86 8.66
C ASP A 9 9.63 8.86 7.53
N GLN A 10 10.07 8.54 6.31
CA GLN A 10 9.74 9.32 5.11
C GLN A 10 8.29 9.13 4.69
N ILE A 11 7.74 7.90 4.84
CA ILE A 11 6.33 7.64 4.55
C ILE A 11 5.43 8.37 5.55
N ILE A 12 5.73 8.26 6.85
CA ILE A 12 4.99 8.93 7.93
C ILE A 12 5.95 9.40 9.03
N PRO A 13 6.21 10.71 9.18
CA PRO A 13 7.14 11.24 10.18
C PRO A 13 6.72 10.95 11.62
N LYS A 14 7.72 10.78 12.49
CA LYS A 14 7.55 10.35 13.89
C LYS A 14 6.59 11.21 14.71
N GLN A 15 6.50 12.51 14.43
CA GLN A 15 5.64 13.43 15.17
C GLN A 15 4.16 13.05 15.10
N PHE A 16 3.73 12.33 14.04
CA PHE A 16 2.35 11.94 13.84
C PHE A 16 1.98 10.58 14.48
N LEU A 17 2.96 9.83 14.98
CA LEU A 17 2.75 8.48 15.55
C LEU A 17 2.07 8.46 16.92
N LYS A 18 1.86 9.62 17.55
CA LYS A 18 1.19 9.72 18.86
C LYS A 18 -0.34 9.66 18.78
N ARG A 19 -0.89 9.65 17.57
CA ARG A 19 -2.34 9.56 17.36
C ARG A 19 -2.83 8.14 17.64
N VAL A 20 -3.99 8.04 18.25
CA VAL A 20 -4.61 6.76 18.65
C VAL A 20 -5.56 6.25 17.56
N GLU A 21 -6.14 7.15 16.77
CA GLU A 21 -7.04 6.81 15.67
C GLU A 21 -6.29 6.10 14.54
N ARG A 22 -6.96 5.14 13.88
CA ARG A 22 -6.41 4.41 12.72
C ARG A 22 -6.62 5.15 11.39
N THR A 23 -7.41 6.23 11.38
CA THR A 23 -7.79 6.99 10.17
C THR A 23 -7.28 8.43 10.25
N GLY A 24 -7.23 9.12 9.12
CA GLY A 24 -6.76 10.50 9.02
C GLY A 24 -5.23 10.63 8.92
N PHE A 25 -4.52 9.54 8.61
CA PHE A 25 -3.08 9.57 8.39
C PHE A 25 -2.69 9.97 6.96
N GLY A 26 -3.58 9.84 5.98
CA GLY A 26 -3.31 10.18 4.58
C GLY A 26 -2.86 11.64 4.37
N GLN A 27 -3.35 12.57 5.20
CA GLN A 27 -2.91 13.97 5.18
C GLN A 27 -1.43 14.13 5.55
N PHE A 28 -0.84 13.18 6.29
CA PHE A 28 0.56 13.20 6.73
C PHE A 28 1.47 12.31 5.87
N LEU A 29 0.91 11.64 4.86
CA LEU A 29 1.69 10.80 3.94
C LEU A 29 2.77 11.63 3.27
N PHE A 30 4.03 11.18 3.36
CA PHE A 30 5.21 11.86 2.81
C PHE A 30 5.29 13.33 3.22
N PHE A 31 4.92 13.67 4.44
CA PHE A 31 4.72 15.05 4.90
C PHE A 31 5.94 15.95 4.61
N ASP A 32 7.14 15.50 4.96
CA ASP A 32 8.37 16.27 4.79
C ASP A 32 8.77 16.47 3.31
N TRP A 33 8.16 15.75 2.39
CA TRP A 33 8.35 15.92 0.94
C TRP A 33 7.20 16.66 0.27
N ARG A 34 5.98 16.45 0.79
CA ARG A 34 4.77 17.06 0.23
C ARG A 34 4.61 18.51 0.56
N PHE A 35 5.12 18.95 1.71
CA PHE A 35 4.93 20.31 2.18
C PHE A 35 6.25 21.04 2.35
N LEU A 36 6.23 22.35 2.11
CA LEU A 36 7.33 23.26 2.40
C LEU A 36 7.28 23.69 3.87
N ASP A 37 8.33 24.33 4.36
CA ASP A 37 8.46 24.79 5.76
C ASP A 37 7.35 25.75 6.19
N ASP A 38 6.75 26.48 5.25
CA ASP A 38 5.62 27.38 5.48
C ASP A 38 4.25 26.66 5.47
N GLY A 39 4.23 25.34 5.26
CA GLY A 39 3.05 24.50 5.19
C GLY A 39 2.35 24.48 3.83
N SER A 40 2.85 25.19 2.83
CA SER A 40 2.33 25.14 1.47
C SER A 40 2.73 23.83 0.76
N ASP A 41 1.96 23.44 -0.26
CA ASP A 41 2.27 22.28 -1.09
C ASP A 41 3.60 22.47 -1.83
N ASN A 42 4.49 21.47 -1.75
CA ASN A 42 5.72 21.44 -2.53
C ASN A 42 5.40 21.07 -3.99
N PRO A 43 5.54 21.99 -4.95
CA PRO A 43 5.19 21.75 -6.36
C PRO A 43 6.13 20.75 -7.05
N GLU A 44 7.32 20.53 -6.50
CA GLU A 44 8.30 19.59 -7.05
C GLU A 44 8.00 18.14 -6.66
N PHE A 45 7.14 17.92 -5.64
CA PHE A 45 6.82 16.58 -5.20
C PHE A 45 5.73 15.95 -6.07
N GLU A 46 5.94 14.71 -6.50
CA GLU A 46 5.12 14.03 -7.50
C GLU A 46 3.64 13.98 -7.13
N LEU A 47 3.29 13.67 -5.87
CA LEU A 47 1.90 13.51 -5.45
C LEU A 47 1.11 14.82 -5.36
N ASN A 48 1.80 15.98 -5.39
CA ASN A 48 1.15 17.28 -5.44
C ASN A 48 0.83 17.74 -6.86
N ARG A 49 1.30 17.00 -7.87
CA ARG A 49 1.00 17.31 -9.26
C ARG A 49 -0.42 16.87 -9.63
N PRO A 50 -1.19 17.71 -10.32
CA PRO A 50 -2.59 17.43 -10.65
C PRO A 50 -2.80 16.13 -11.43
N GLU A 51 -1.84 15.72 -12.26
CA GLU A 51 -1.91 14.49 -13.05
C GLU A 51 -1.91 13.21 -12.21
N TYR A 52 -1.45 13.27 -10.96
CA TYR A 52 -1.46 12.14 -10.03
C TYR A 52 -2.56 12.23 -8.95
N ALA A 53 -3.42 13.25 -9.04
CA ALA A 53 -4.53 13.37 -8.09
C ALA A 53 -5.45 12.16 -8.16
N GLY A 54 -5.72 11.52 -7.00
CA GLY A 54 -6.54 10.32 -6.90
C GLY A 54 -5.87 9.03 -7.39
N ALA A 55 -4.54 9.03 -7.57
CA ALA A 55 -3.80 7.82 -7.92
C ALA A 55 -3.96 6.74 -6.85
N SER A 56 -4.32 5.52 -7.26
CA SER A 56 -4.48 4.35 -6.39
C SER A 56 -3.35 3.32 -6.52
N VAL A 57 -2.45 3.51 -7.49
CA VAL A 57 -1.27 2.68 -7.71
C VAL A 57 -0.02 3.51 -7.48
N LEU A 58 0.87 3.06 -6.59
CA LEU A 58 2.16 3.68 -6.33
C LEU A 58 3.28 2.83 -6.92
N LEU A 59 4.06 3.43 -7.83
CA LEU A 59 5.32 2.86 -8.30
C LEU A 59 6.47 3.38 -7.42
N ALA A 60 7.33 2.48 -6.97
CA ALA A 60 8.52 2.82 -6.19
C ALA A 60 9.73 2.00 -6.65
N ARG A 61 10.92 2.39 -6.18
CA ARG A 61 12.15 1.63 -6.38
C ARG A 61 12.36 0.62 -5.25
N ARG A 62 13.50 -0.08 -5.30
CA ARG A 62 13.86 -1.15 -4.36
C ARG A 62 13.82 -0.72 -2.91
N ASN A 63 13.56 -1.70 -2.04
CA ASN A 63 13.61 -1.59 -0.60
C ASN A 63 12.62 -0.54 -0.03
N PHE A 64 11.41 -0.50 -0.59
CA PHE A 64 10.36 0.41 -0.13
C PHE A 64 9.81 -0.03 1.23
N GLY A 65 9.57 0.94 2.12
CA GLY A 65 9.07 0.69 3.48
C GLY A 65 10.14 0.16 4.43
N CYS A 66 11.42 0.42 4.16
CA CYS A 66 12.52 0.06 5.07
C CYS A 66 12.48 0.90 6.35
N GLY A 67 13.42 0.64 7.26
CA GLY A 67 13.50 1.33 8.55
C GLY A 67 12.68 0.65 9.64
N SER A 68 12.16 1.44 10.57
CA SER A 68 11.42 0.91 11.73
C SER A 68 10.09 0.28 11.34
N SER A 69 9.75 -0.85 11.97
CA SER A 69 8.43 -1.46 11.75
C SER A 69 7.32 -0.56 12.30
N ARG A 70 6.48 -0.02 11.41
CA ARG A 70 5.36 0.86 11.76
C ARG A 70 4.13 0.53 10.94
N GLU A 71 3.05 0.18 11.59
CA GLU A 71 1.77 -0.01 10.92
C GLU A 71 1.19 1.32 10.38
N HIS A 72 1.58 2.45 10.96
CA HIS A 72 1.15 3.77 10.50
C HIS A 72 1.57 4.08 9.04
N ALA A 73 2.66 3.48 8.55
CA ALA A 73 3.10 3.68 7.17
C ALA A 73 2.11 3.07 6.15
N PRO A 74 1.67 1.81 6.26
CA PRO A 74 0.56 1.28 5.48
C PRO A 74 -0.75 2.06 5.67
N TRP A 75 -1.11 2.46 6.90
CA TRP A 75 -2.32 3.25 7.15
C TRP A 75 -2.31 4.59 6.41
N ALA A 76 -1.17 5.29 6.41
CA ALA A 76 -1.05 6.57 5.71
C ALA A 76 -1.21 6.41 4.18
N LEU A 77 -0.65 5.34 3.61
CA LEU A 77 -0.78 5.03 2.19
C LEU A 77 -2.22 4.65 1.82
N GLU A 78 -2.84 3.78 2.62
CA GLU A 78 -4.21 3.31 2.40
C GLU A 78 -5.22 4.46 2.54
N ASP A 79 -5.10 5.26 3.60
CA ASP A 79 -5.98 6.39 3.89
C ASP A 79 -5.80 7.55 2.88
N TYR A 80 -4.63 7.68 2.26
CA TYR A 80 -4.41 8.60 1.13
C TYR A 80 -5.11 8.14 -0.14
N GLY A 81 -5.37 6.83 -0.29
CA GLY A 81 -6.06 6.25 -1.43
C GLY A 81 -5.30 5.19 -2.20
N PHE A 82 -4.05 4.89 -1.83
CA PHE A 82 -3.31 3.82 -2.48
C PHE A 82 -3.89 2.45 -2.13
N ARG A 83 -4.01 1.58 -3.13
CA ARG A 83 -4.48 0.19 -3.02
C ARG A 83 -3.44 -0.80 -3.51
N VAL A 84 -2.60 -0.39 -4.45
CA VAL A 84 -1.57 -1.24 -5.05
C VAL A 84 -0.22 -0.52 -4.95
N LEU A 85 0.79 -1.24 -4.51
CA LEU A 85 2.18 -0.78 -4.47
C LEU A 85 3.01 -1.67 -5.38
N ILE A 86 3.80 -1.10 -6.28
CA ILE A 86 4.65 -1.85 -7.20
C ILE A 86 6.10 -1.40 -7.00
N ALA A 87 6.98 -2.35 -6.68
CA ALA A 87 8.41 -2.09 -6.50
C ALA A 87 9.24 -3.35 -6.74
N PRO A 88 10.55 -3.22 -7.00
CA PRO A 88 11.44 -4.38 -7.09
C PRO A 88 11.57 -5.15 -5.77
N SER A 89 11.51 -4.46 -4.64
CA SER A 89 11.51 -5.08 -3.32
C SER A 89 10.91 -4.17 -2.26
N PHE A 90 10.41 -4.79 -1.21
CA PHE A 90 9.89 -4.14 0.00
C PHE A 90 10.61 -4.69 1.22
N ALA A 91 10.66 -3.91 2.31
CA ALA A 91 11.02 -4.47 3.60
C ALA A 91 9.97 -5.50 4.05
N ASP A 92 10.40 -6.61 4.63
CA ASP A 92 9.52 -7.77 4.89
C ASP A 92 8.35 -7.44 5.81
N ILE A 93 8.59 -6.68 6.88
CA ILE A 93 7.53 -6.30 7.83
C ILE A 93 6.53 -5.37 7.15
N PHE A 94 7.01 -4.37 6.40
CA PHE A 94 6.15 -3.46 5.65
C PHE A 94 5.29 -4.22 4.61
N PHE A 95 5.89 -5.14 3.87
CA PHE A 95 5.20 -5.98 2.89
C PHE A 95 4.04 -6.78 3.53
N ASN A 96 4.29 -7.39 4.68
CA ASN A 96 3.27 -8.14 5.40
C ASN A 96 2.17 -7.22 5.97
N ASN A 97 2.53 -6.05 6.49
CA ASN A 97 1.59 -5.08 7.01
C ASN A 97 0.69 -4.49 5.91
N CYS A 98 1.17 -4.36 4.67
CA CYS A 98 0.33 -3.96 3.54
C CYS A 98 -0.85 -4.92 3.35
N PHE A 99 -0.61 -6.23 3.31
CA PHE A 99 -1.68 -7.23 3.16
C PHE A 99 -2.69 -7.18 4.32
N LYS A 100 -2.22 -7.01 5.55
CA LYS A 100 -3.09 -6.88 6.74
C LYS A 100 -4.00 -5.65 6.70
N ASN A 101 -3.60 -4.63 5.96
CA ASN A 101 -4.35 -3.39 5.78
C ASN A 101 -5.04 -3.30 4.40
N GLY A 102 -5.28 -4.43 3.73
CA GLY A 102 -6.05 -4.46 2.49
C GLY A 102 -5.33 -3.88 1.27
N MET A 103 -4.02 -3.68 1.33
CA MET A 103 -3.21 -3.21 0.20
C MET A 103 -2.48 -4.37 -0.47
N LEU A 104 -2.29 -4.26 -1.79
CA LEU A 104 -1.62 -5.25 -2.63
C LEU A 104 -0.20 -4.79 -3.01
N PRO A 105 0.85 -5.21 -2.29
CA PRO A 105 2.22 -5.00 -2.72
C PRO A 105 2.64 -6.06 -3.74
N ILE A 106 3.08 -5.63 -4.92
CA ILE A 106 3.51 -6.49 -6.04
C ILE A 106 4.99 -6.27 -6.28
N LYS A 107 5.73 -7.37 -6.41
CA LYS A 107 7.16 -7.36 -6.74
C LYS A 107 7.35 -7.70 -8.21
N PHE A 108 8.10 -6.85 -8.92
CA PHE A 108 8.63 -7.14 -10.24
C PHE A 108 10.14 -6.91 -10.24
N ASP A 109 10.82 -7.39 -11.26
CA ASP A 109 12.23 -7.06 -11.46
C ASP A 109 12.43 -5.55 -11.77
N GLU A 110 13.67 -5.08 -11.64
CA GLU A 110 13.97 -3.65 -11.84
C GLU A 110 13.66 -3.21 -13.27
N ALA A 111 13.90 -4.08 -14.29
CA ALA A 111 13.64 -3.74 -15.69
C ALA A 111 12.14 -3.57 -15.97
N THR A 112 11.29 -4.40 -15.39
CA THR A 112 9.83 -4.25 -15.47
C THR A 112 9.36 -2.97 -14.79
N VAL A 113 9.90 -2.63 -13.62
CA VAL A 113 9.57 -1.39 -12.93
C VAL A 113 10.05 -0.17 -13.70
N ASP A 114 11.23 -0.23 -14.36
CA ASP A 114 11.73 0.82 -15.26
C ASP A 114 10.78 1.05 -16.45
N ASP A 115 10.28 -0.02 -17.08
CA ASP A 115 9.29 0.10 -18.17
C ASP A 115 7.99 0.76 -17.67
N LEU A 116 7.50 0.40 -16.48
CA LEU A 116 6.32 1.04 -15.88
C LEU A 116 6.54 2.53 -15.63
N PHE A 117 7.71 2.94 -15.12
CA PHE A 117 8.04 4.36 -14.98
C PHE A 117 8.13 5.08 -16.33
N ALA A 118 8.74 4.46 -17.33
CA ALA A 118 8.83 5.02 -18.68
C ALA A 118 7.44 5.22 -19.31
N ARG A 119 6.53 4.25 -19.17
CA ARG A 119 5.14 4.36 -19.62
C ARG A 119 4.38 5.47 -18.90
N ALA A 120 4.53 5.55 -17.58
CA ALA A 120 3.89 6.60 -16.78
C ALA A 120 4.39 8.00 -17.17
N ALA A 121 5.66 8.14 -17.55
CA ALA A 121 6.23 9.40 -18.06
C ALA A 121 5.78 9.74 -19.50
N ALA A 122 5.60 8.71 -20.34
CA ALA A 122 5.20 8.89 -21.75
C ALA A 122 3.71 9.23 -21.92
N HIS A 123 2.86 8.84 -20.96
CA HIS A 123 1.40 8.97 -21.07
C HIS A 123 0.84 9.74 -19.88
N GLN A 124 0.46 11.00 -20.09
CA GLN A 124 -0.19 11.79 -19.05
C GLN A 124 -1.49 11.11 -18.57
N GLY A 125 -1.66 10.97 -17.26
CA GLY A 125 -2.81 10.28 -16.69
C GLY A 125 -2.78 8.75 -16.90
N TYR A 126 -1.59 8.17 -17.06
CA TYR A 126 -1.39 6.73 -17.23
C TYR A 126 -2.15 5.89 -16.20
N LYS A 127 -2.84 4.87 -16.70
CA LYS A 127 -3.67 3.99 -15.87
C LYS A 127 -3.26 2.55 -16.02
N LEU A 128 -3.28 1.85 -14.88
CA LEU A 128 -3.12 0.40 -14.80
C LEU A 128 -4.41 -0.23 -14.31
N THR A 129 -4.84 -1.30 -14.96
CA THR A 129 -5.87 -2.19 -14.45
C THR A 129 -5.20 -3.38 -13.77
N VAL A 130 -5.45 -3.54 -12.46
CA VAL A 130 -4.90 -4.63 -11.67
C VAL A 130 -6.02 -5.60 -11.34
N ASP A 131 -5.98 -6.78 -11.97
CA ASP A 131 -6.96 -7.87 -11.76
C ASP A 131 -6.35 -8.88 -10.77
N LEU A 132 -6.81 -8.83 -9.52
CA LEU A 132 -6.31 -9.71 -8.45
C LEU A 132 -6.79 -11.16 -8.63
N GLU A 133 -7.96 -11.37 -9.23
CA GLU A 133 -8.48 -12.71 -9.47
C GLU A 133 -7.65 -13.45 -10.53
N LYS A 134 -7.36 -12.77 -11.65
CA LYS A 134 -6.53 -13.30 -12.73
C LYS A 134 -5.04 -13.12 -12.47
N GLN A 135 -4.66 -12.33 -11.47
CA GLN A 135 -3.29 -11.98 -11.14
C GLN A 135 -2.55 -11.38 -12.35
N VAL A 136 -3.16 -10.38 -12.98
CA VAL A 136 -2.60 -9.70 -14.15
C VAL A 136 -2.74 -8.18 -14.02
N ILE A 137 -1.73 -7.46 -14.49
CA ILE A 137 -1.77 -6.01 -14.68
C ILE A 137 -1.80 -5.74 -16.18
N THR A 138 -2.70 -4.88 -16.60
CA THR A 138 -2.82 -4.41 -17.99
C THR A 138 -2.90 -2.90 -18.06
N ASP A 139 -2.60 -2.35 -19.23
CA ASP A 139 -2.85 -0.95 -19.59
C ASP A 139 -3.56 -0.85 -20.94
N ASP A 140 -3.83 0.38 -21.37
CA ASP A 140 -4.45 0.65 -22.69
C ASP A 140 -3.42 0.61 -23.85
N TYR A 141 -2.14 0.33 -23.56
CA TYR A 141 -1.02 0.39 -24.52
C TYR A 141 -0.36 -0.96 -24.75
N GLY A 142 -1.07 -2.05 -24.44
CA GLY A 142 -0.64 -3.42 -24.72
C GLY A 142 0.25 -4.07 -23.65
N LEU A 143 0.36 -3.46 -22.46
CA LEU A 143 1.00 -4.10 -21.32
C LEU A 143 0.17 -5.29 -20.84
N SER A 144 0.82 -6.39 -20.52
CA SER A 144 0.23 -7.52 -19.81
C SER A 144 1.29 -8.19 -18.94
N LEU A 145 1.23 -7.94 -17.63
CA LEU A 145 2.18 -8.47 -16.65
C LEU A 145 1.46 -9.42 -15.69
N LYS A 146 1.95 -10.63 -15.59
CA LYS A 146 1.48 -11.58 -14.57
C LYS A 146 2.23 -11.32 -13.26
N PHE A 147 1.51 -11.39 -12.15
CA PHE A 147 2.08 -11.38 -10.81
C PHE A 147 1.56 -12.56 -10.01
N ASP A 148 2.23 -12.90 -8.92
CA ASP A 148 1.83 -13.98 -8.04
C ASP A 148 1.53 -13.44 -6.64
N VAL A 149 0.41 -13.91 -6.07
CA VAL A 149 0.02 -13.64 -4.69
C VAL A 149 -0.37 -14.96 -4.05
N ASP A 150 0.17 -15.22 -2.87
CA ASP A 150 -0.20 -16.37 -2.06
C ASP A 150 -1.72 -16.51 -1.95
N ALA A 151 -2.22 -17.74 -2.07
CA ALA A 151 -3.65 -18.03 -2.16
C ALA A 151 -4.44 -17.53 -0.94
N PHE A 152 -3.86 -17.62 0.26
CA PHE A 152 -4.49 -17.13 1.49
C PHE A 152 -4.57 -15.61 1.51
N ARG A 153 -3.48 -14.89 1.16
CA ARG A 153 -3.47 -13.43 1.06
C ARG A 153 -4.44 -12.93 0.00
N ARG A 154 -4.50 -13.60 -1.14
CA ARG A 154 -5.48 -13.29 -2.19
C ARG A 154 -6.91 -13.45 -1.68
N HIS A 155 -7.21 -14.54 -0.98
CA HIS A 155 -8.52 -14.77 -0.37
C HIS A 155 -8.89 -13.65 0.61
N CYS A 156 -7.98 -13.26 1.50
CA CYS A 156 -8.21 -12.15 2.43
C CYS A 156 -8.50 -10.83 1.70
N LEU A 157 -7.68 -10.46 0.72
CA LEU A 157 -7.88 -9.22 -0.05
C LEU A 157 -9.20 -9.22 -0.83
N MET A 158 -9.56 -10.34 -1.48
CA MET A 158 -10.79 -10.47 -2.27
C MET A 158 -12.06 -10.36 -1.41
N ASN A 159 -11.99 -10.77 -0.15
CA ASN A 159 -13.13 -10.80 0.77
C ASN A 159 -13.08 -9.69 1.84
N GLY A 160 -12.07 -8.81 1.81
CA GLY A 160 -11.91 -7.74 2.80
C GLY A 160 -11.68 -8.26 4.22
N LEU A 161 -10.99 -9.41 4.36
CA LEU A 161 -10.74 -10.05 5.64
C LEU A 161 -9.42 -9.55 6.24
N ASP A 162 -9.51 -9.00 7.44
CA ASP A 162 -8.37 -8.76 8.33
C ASP A 162 -8.24 -9.90 9.36
N ASP A 163 -7.28 -9.80 10.28
CA ASP A 163 -7.04 -10.80 11.33
C ASP A 163 -8.30 -11.01 12.21
N ILE A 164 -9.12 -9.96 12.39
CA ILE A 164 -10.38 -10.02 13.15
C ILE A 164 -11.46 -10.71 12.31
N GLY A 165 -11.63 -10.33 11.05
CA GLY A 165 -12.59 -10.94 10.13
C GLY A 165 -12.38 -12.46 10.00
N LEU A 166 -11.11 -12.89 9.89
CA LEU A 166 -10.75 -14.31 9.87
C LEU A 166 -11.16 -15.04 11.17
N THR A 167 -11.01 -14.38 12.33
CA THR A 167 -11.43 -14.95 13.61
C THR A 167 -12.95 -15.07 13.68
N LEU A 168 -13.68 -14.08 13.19
CA LEU A 168 -15.15 -14.05 13.18
C LEU A 168 -15.76 -15.13 12.27
N GLU A 169 -15.04 -15.64 11.26
CA GLU A 169 -15.50 -16.82 10.50
C GLU A 169 -15.68 -18.06 11.40
N HIS A 170 -15.03 -18.07 12.56
CA HIS A 170 -15.12 -19.15 13.55
C HIS A 170 -15.99 -18.81 14.77
N GLU A 171 -16.73 -17.69 14.74
CA GLU A 171 -17.58 -17.21 15.85
C GLU A 171 -18.43 -18.33 16.48
N PRO A 172 -19.16 -19.21 15.75
CA PRO A 172 -19.95 -20.28 16.38
C PRO A 172 -19.12 -21.26 17.20
N LYS A 173 -17.87 -21.51 16.80
CA LYS A 173 -16.95 -22.41 17.56
C LYS A 173 -16.41 -21.70 18.80
N ILE A 174 -16.13 -20.39 18.68
CA ILE A 174 -15.67 -19.57 19.80
C ILE A 174 -16.76 -19.50 20.86
N THR A 175 -17.98 -19.16 20.49
CA THR A 175 -19.15 -19.12 21.39
C THR A 175 -19.39 -20.46 22.06
N ALA A 176 -19.33 -21.58 21.33
CA ALA A 176 -19.48 -22.90 21.90
C ALA A 176 -18.39 -23.23 22.94
N TYR A 177 -17.16 -22.82 22.67
CA TYR A 177 -16.04 -23.01 23.59
C TYR A 177 -16.21 -22.16 24.87
N GLU A 178 -16.57 -20.91 24.73
CA GLU A 178 -16.83 -19.99 25.87
C GLU A 178 -17.94 -20.50 26.77
N GLN A 179 -19.06 -20.96 26.19
CA GLN A 179 -20.16 -21.54 26.95
C GLN A 179 -19.74 -22.79 27.70
N ALA A 180 -18.95 -23.67 27.05
CA ALA A 180 -18.49 -24.92 27.68
C ALA A 180 -17.50 -24.69 28.84
N HIS A 181 -16.77 -23.55 28.84
CA HIS A 181 -15.74 -23.22 29.83
C HIS A 181 -16.12 -22.08 30.77
N ALA A 182 -17.39 -21.64 30.76
CA ALA A 182 -17.92 -20.54 31.56
C ALA A 182 -17.05 -19.25 31.51
N ILE A 183 -16.53 -18.94 30.34
CA ILE A 183 -15.80 -17.70 30.06
C ILE A 183 -16.86 -16.65 29.72
N ALA A 184 -16.94 -15.61 30.57
CA ALA A 184 -17.87 -14.49 30.38
C ALA A 184 -17.16 -13.28 29.73
#